data_2ac17e6dbad6b1d0b2033a1d4e02e459
#
_entry.id   2ac17e6dbad6b1d0b2033a1d4e02e459
#
_cell.length_a   1.000
_cell.length_b   1.000
_cell.length_c   1.000
_cell.angle_alpha   90.00
_cell.angle_beta   90.00
_cell.angle_gamma   90.00
#
_symmetry.space_group_name_H-M   'P 1'
#
loop_
_entity.id
_entity.type
_entity.pdbx_description
1 polymer ?
#
loop_
_entity_poly.entity_id
_entity_poly.type
_entity_poly.pdbx_seq_one_letter_code
_entity_poly.pdbx_strand_id
1 'polypeptide(L)'
;MKQAHRPILTPGTGVRQNARVASKKSKKHKRAPSPRQEPSRQQTPRQQTLSEILRLPAGLVDLGALDSRATPGFPGSSKDDVPVLMDQLGASLADRQECLFANGRSGDSAQNVLVILQGMDTSGKGGIIRHAIGLVDPQGVKITSFKAPTAEERRHPFLWRITNAVPGPGMIGIFDRSQYEDVLVVRVEQLVPVSEWNKRYDEINTFEKKAADEGTTIIKCFLHVSFDEQKARLAARLASPDKYWKYNPGDVDARAKWPAYQQAYADALERCNTDYAPWFVIPADRKWYRNWAVAQLLREHLVGMDLSWPEATFDVAAEKARVAKS
;
A
#
# COMPACT_ATOMS: atom_id res chain seq x y z
N MET A 1 57.51 11.14 -26.77
CA MET A 1 58.87 10.62 -26.46
C MET A 1 58.71 9.18 -25.95
N LYS A 2 59.27 8.30 -26.79
CA LYS A 2 60.04 7.06 -26.54
C LYS A 2 59.32 5.98 -25.69
N GLN A 3 58.89 4.94 -26.36
CA GLN A 3 59.57 3.68 -26.77
C GLN A 3 59.66 2.71 -25.60
N ALA A 4 58.97 1.59 -25.64
CA ALA A 4 59.26 0.34 -26.40
C ALA A 4 60.32 -0.51 -25.69
N HIS A 5 60.03 -1.75 -25.36
CA HIS A 5 60.63 -2.90 -26.05
C HIS A 5 60.22 -4.23 -25.41
N ARG A 6 59.70 -5.12 -26.23
CA ARG A 6 59.90 -6.60 -26.18
C ARG A 6 61.33 -6.88 -26.60
N PRO A 7 61.95 -8.07 -26.41
CA PRO A 7 61.63 -9.31 -27.13
C PRO A 7 62.05 -10.63 -26.39
N ILE A 8 61.60 -11.75 -26.86
CA ILE A 8 62.08 -12.76 -27.83
C ILE A 8 62.67 -14.06 -27.23
N LEU A 9 62.05 -15.22 -27.58
CA LEU A 9 62.48 -16.51 -28.19
C LEU A 9 63.44 -17.46 -27.45
N THR A 10 62.90 -18.69 -27.20
CA THR A 10 63.18 -20.02 -27.83
C THR A 10 64.59 -20.61 -27.71
N PRO A 11 64.86 -21.89 -28.06
CA PRO A 11 64.12 -23.15 -28.04
C PRO A 11 65.07 -24.36 -27.62
N GLY A 12 64.58 -25.57 -27.79
CA GLY A 12 65.47 -26.68 -28.09
C GLY A 12 65.21 -28.00 -27.40
N THR A 13 64.69 -28.87 -28.14
CA THR A 13 65.24 -30.19 -28.62
C THR A 13 65.53 -31.20 -27.53
N GLY A 14 65.14 -32.42 -27.58
CA GLY A 14 64.79 -33.36 -28.62
C GLY A 14 64.99 -34.80 -28.13
N VAL A 15 64.30 -35.71 -28.75
CA VAL A 15 64.73 -37.01 -29.23
C VAL A 15 64.57 -38.29 -28.34
N ARG A 16 63.75 -39.15 -28.87
CA ARG A 16 63.79 -40.60 -29.14
C ARG A 16 63.33 -41.61 -28.06
N GLN A 17 62.30 -42.24 -28.51
CA GLN A 17 62.08 -43.72 -28.77
C GLN A 17 62.53 -44.73 -27.72
N ASN A 18 61.57 -45.49 -27.24
CA ASN A 18 61.59 -46.93 -27.54
C ASN A 18 60.21 -47.60 -27.25
N ALA A 19 59.76 -48.35 -28.20
CA ALA A 19 58.55 -49.19 -28.16
C ALA A 19 58.79 -50.43 -27.29
N ARG A 20 57.80 -50.86 -26.54
CA ARG A 20 57.59 -52.25 -26.18
C ARG A 20 56.07 -52.61 -26.15
N VAL A 21 55.75 -53.55 -27.01
CA VAL A 21 54.47 -54.23 -27.13
C VAL A 21 54.20 -55.07 -25.90
N ALA A 22 53.02 -54.94 -25.29
CA ALA A 22 52.45 -56.02 -24.45
C ALA A 22 50.92 -55.88 -24.33
N SER A 23 50.30 -56.88 -24.95
CA SER A 23 49.11 -57.62 -24.53
C SER A 23 47.87 -56.91 -24.02
N LYS A 24 46.80 -56.97 -24.80
CA LYS A 24 45.39 -56.69 -24.48
C LYS A 24 44.88 -57.61 -23.34
N LYS A 25 44.37 -56.94 -22.28
CA LYS A 25 43.32 -57.49 -21.41
C LYS A 25 42.16 -56.45 -21.37
N SER A 26 41.04 -56.85 -22.00
CA SER A 26 39.81 -56.08 -22.02
C SER A 26 39.19 -56.03 -20.61
N LYS A 27 39.18 -54.89 -19.98
CA LYS A 27 38.34 -54.62 -18.80
C LYS A 27 37.02 -53.98 -19.28
N LYS A 28 35.92 -54.75 -19.10
CA LYS A 28 34.56 -54.22 -19.24
C LYS A 28 34.39 -53.06 -18.27
N HIS A 29 34.30 -51.84 -18.77
CA HIS A 29 33.85 -50.68 -18.00
C HIS A 29 32.33 -50.81 -17.78
N LYS A 30 31.93 -51.02 -16.53
CA LYS A 30 30.56 -50.84 -16.10
C LYS A 30 30.26 -49.32 -16.21
N ARG A 31 29.36 -48.92 -17.13
CA ARG A 31 28.80 -47.59 -17.22
C ARG A 31 28.09 -47.29 -15.90
N ALA A 32 28.51 -46.19 -15.24
CA ALA A 32 27.79 -45.61 -14.11
C ALA A 32 26.37 -45.17 -14.57
N PRO A 33 25.33 -45.36 -13.75
CA PRO A 33 24.00 -44.91 -14.11
C PRO A 33 23.98 -43.36 -14.21
N SER A 34 23.45 -42.85 -15.30
CA SER A 34 23.20 -41.43 -15.50
C SER A 34 22.34 -40.89 -14.33
N PRO A 35 22.62 -39.70 -13.80
CA PRO A 35 21.78 -39.10 -12.77
C PRO A 35 20.35 -38.97 -13.30
N ARG A 36 19.39 -39.54 -12.55
CA ARG A 36 17.96 -39.34 -12.80
C ARG A 36 17.71 -37.82 -12.72
N GLN A 37 17.26 -37.24 -13.81
CA GLN A 37 16.69 -35.88 -13.78
C GLN A 37 15.46 -35.94 -12.86
N GLU A 38 15.56 -35.27 -11.73
CA GLU A 38 14.38 -34.98 -10.90
C GLU A 38 13.38 -34.23 -11.76
N PRO A 39 12.09 -34.57 -11.71
CA PRO A 39 11.07 -33.80 -12.42
C PRO A 39 11.09 -32.36 -11.86
N SER A 40 11.29 -31.39 -12.75
CA SER A 40 11.17 -29.98 -12.42
C SER A 40 9.84 -29.77 -11.69
N ARG A 41 9.90 -29.37 -10.41
CA ARG A 41 8.72 -28.94 -9.65
C ARG A 41 8.08 -27.82 -10.45
N GLN A 42 6.95 -28.11 -11.09
CA GLN A 42 6.09 -27.09 -11.66
C GLN A 42 5.71 -26.17 -10.50
N GLN A 43 6.29 -24.96 -10.46
CA GLN A 43 5.89 -23.93 -9.54
C GLN A 43 4.44 -23.59 -9.88
N THR A 44 3.52 -23.91 -8.99
CA THR A 44 2.14 -23.44 -9.07
C THR A 44 2.20 -21.91 -9.21
N PRO A 45 1.50 -21.29 -10.17
CA PRO A 45 1.51 -19.85 -10.32
C PRO A 45 1.17 -19.19 -8.97
N ARG A 46 2.03 -18.32 -8.47
CA ARG A 46 1.77 -17.56 -7.25
C ARG A 46 0.51 -16.73 -7.46
N GLN A 47 -0.51 -16.93 -6.65
CA GLN A 47 -1.71 -16.12 -6.68
C GLN A 47 -1.33 -14.67 -6.33
N GLN A 48 -1.73 -13.72 -7.20
CA GLN A 48 -1.50 -12.30 -6.98
C GLN A 48 -2.20 -11.82 -5.70
N THR A 49 -1.55 -10.97 -4.94
CA THR A 49 -2.15 -10.29 -3.79
C THR A 49 -3.12 -9.22 -4.27
N LEU A 50 -4.04 -8.79 -3.40
CA LEU A 50 -4.94 -7.69 -3.74
C LEU A 50 -4.17 -6.38 -3.94
N SER A 51 -3.09 -6.17 -3.20
CA SER A 51 -2.19 -5.03 -3.37
C SER A 51 -1.59 -5.00 -4.79
N GLU A 52 -1.14 -6.14 -5.32
CA GLU A 52 -0.63 -6.24 -6.70
C GLU A 52 -1.73 -5.97 -7.74
N ILE A 53 -2.96 -6.41 -7.49
CA ILE A 53 -4.11 -6.24 -8.40
C ILE A 53 -4.60 -4.79 -8.45
N LEU A 54 -4.66 -4.12 -7.29
CA LEU A 54 -5.23 -2.77 -7.18
C LEU A 54 -4.19 -1.67 -7.31
N ARG A 55 -2.89 -2.00 -7.28
CA ARG A 55 -1.82 -1.03 -7.47
C ARG A 55 -1.94 -0.38 -8.84
N LEU A 56 -2.00 0.95 -8.86
CA LEU A 56 -2.02 1.70 -10.11
C LEU A 56 -0.67 1.53 -10.83
N PRO A 57 -0.65 1.10 -12.09
CA PRO A 57 0.57 1.11 -12.89
C PRO A 57 1.12 2.53 -13.06
N ALA A 58 2.42 2.65 -13.23
CA ALA A 58 3.03 3.93 -13.60
C ALA A 58 2.63 4.35 -15.02
N GLY A 59 2.45 5.64 -15.24
CA GLY A 59 2.11 6.22 -16.54
C GLY A 59 0.81 7.03 -16.52
N LEU A 60 0.30 7.35 -17.71
CA LEU A 60 -0.90 8.15 -17.89
C LEU A 60 -2.13 7.45 -17.30
N VAL A 61 -2.97 8.23 -16.63
CA VAL A 61 -4.16 7.73 -15.94
C VAL A 61 -5.42 8.18 -16.64
N ASP A 62 -6.13 7.22 -17.24
CA ASP A 62 -7.49 7.43 -17.77
C ASP A 62 -8.51 6.86 -16.77
N LEU A 63 -9.11 7.73 -15.96
CA LEU A 63 -10.15 7.34 -15.00
C LEU A 63 -11.43 6.87 -15.69
N GLY A 64 -11.69 7.29 -16.93
CA GLY A 64 -12.86 6.86 -17.70
C GLY A 64 -12.77 5.41 -18.15
N ALA A 65 -11.57 4.87 -18.29
CA ALA A 65 -11.33 3.47 -18.66
C ALA A 65 -11.45 2.50 -17.45
N LEU A 66 -11.52 3.00 -16.23
CA LEU A 66 -11.57 2.18 -15.02
C LEU A 66 -13.01 1.86 -14.61
N ASP A 67 -13.31 0.58 -14.42
CA ASP A 67 -14.65 0.14 -13.99
C ASP A 67 -14.82 0.34 -12.46
N SER A 68 -15.59 1.35 -12.08
CA SER A 68 -15.96 1.67 -10.69
C SER A 68 -16.83 0.60 -10.01
N ARG A 69 -17.39 -0.36 -10.77
CA ARG A 69 -18.23 -1.46 -10.29
C ARG A 69 -17.50 -2.80 -10.23
N ALA A 70 -16.30 -2.88 -10.76
CA ALA A 70 -15.49 -4.09 -10.73
C ALA A 70 -15.24 -4.60 -9.29
N THR A 71 -14.89 -5.88 -9.17
CA THR A 71 -14.57 -6.52 -7.89
C THR A 71 -13.29 -7.37 -8.00
N PRO A 72 -12.18 -6.79 -8.49
CA PRO A 72 -10.97 -7.55 -8.73
C PRO A 72 -10.43 -8.17 -7.43
N GLY A 73 -9.95 -9.40 -7.51
CA GLY A 73 -9.35 -10.11 -6.38
C GLY A 73 -10.33 -10.51 -5.26
N PHE A 74 -11.64 -10.28 -5.40
CA PHE A 74 -12.62 -10.73 -4.40
C PHE A 74 -12.74 -12.27 -4.46
N PRO A 75 -12.53 -12.99 -3.35
CA PRO A 75 -12.51 -14.46 -3.36
C PRO A 75 -13.90 -15.10 -3.32
N GLY A 76 -14.94 -14.33 -2.96
CA GLY A 76 -16.32 -14.81 -2.92
C GLY A 76 -17.01 -14.73 -4.27
N SER A 77 -18.16 -15.36 -4.39
CA SER A 77 -19.00 -15.37 -5.59
C SER A 77 -19.99 -14.21 -5.63
N SER A 78 -20.40 -13.68 -4.47
CA SER A 78 -21.39 -12.62 -4.32
C SER A 78 -21.15 -11.75 -3.08
N LYS A 79 -21.98 -10.70 -2.93
CA LYS A 79 -21.97 -9.86 -1.73
C LYS A 79 -22.36 -10.64 -0.45
N ASP A 80 -23.02 -11.77 -0.59
CA ASP A 80 -23.53 -12.55 0.55
C ASP A 80 -22.38 -13.31 1.25
N ASP A 81 -21.24 -13.47 0.60
CA ASP A 81 -20.01 -14.02 1.18
C ASP A 81 -19.24 -13.01 2.05
N VAL A 82 -19.57 -11.71 1.92
CA VAL A 82 -18.82 -10.63 2.59
C VAL A 82 -18.81 -10.74 4.10
N PRO A 83 -19.93 -11.03 4.81
CA PRO A 83 -19.91 -11.12 6.28
C PRO A 83 -18.86 -12.12 6.79
N VAL A 84 -18.84 -13.33 6.24
CA VAL A 84 -17.89 -14.39 6.63
C VAL A 84 -16.45 -13.97 6.32
N LEU A 85 -16.20 -13.41 5.13
CA LEU A 85 -14.87 -12.93 4.73
C LEU A 85 -14.40 -11.76 5.60
N MET A 86 -15.29 -10.86 5.99
CA MET A 86 -14.96 -9.73 6.87
C MET A 86 -14.67 -10.19 8.31
N ASP A 87 -15.38 -11.19 8.82
CA ASP A 87 -15.13 -11.75 10.16
C ASP A 87 -13.74 -12.42 10.21
N GLN A 88 -13.41 -13.24 9.21
CA GLN A 88 -12.08 -13.85 9.09
C GLN A 88 -10.96 -12.82 8.96
N LEU A 89 -11.21 -11.79 8.15
CA LEU A 89 -10.30 -10.69 7.93
C LEU A 89 -10.09 -9.87 9.21
N GLY A 90 -11.16 -9.61 9.96
CA GLY A 90 -11.17 -8.87 11.20
C GLY A 90 -10.28 -9.49 12.27
N ALA A 91 -10.39 -10.81 12.48
CA ALA A 91 -9.54 -11.51 13.44
C ALA A 91 -8.03 -11.37 13.11
N SER A 92 -7.67 -11.54 11.83
CA SER A 92 -6.28 -11.36 11.38
C SER A 92 -5.80 -9.91 11.48
N LEU A 93 -6.68 -8.94 11.20
CA LEU A 93 -6.38 -7.51 11.31
C LEU A 93 -6.12 -7.11 12.75
N ALA A 94 -7.00 -7.53 13.68
CA ALA A 94 -6.89 -7.23 15.10
C ALA A 94 -5.55 -7.73 15.66
N ASP A 95 -5.19 -9.01 15.40
CA ASP A 95 -3.93 -9.60 15.85
C ASP A 95 -2.70 -8.81 15.33
N ARG A 96 -2.67 -8.48 14.03
CA ARG A 96 -1.54 -7.75 13.44
C ARG A 96 -1.46 -6.30 13.92
N GLN A 97 -2.59 -5.65 14.10
CA GLN A 97 -2.63 -4.28 14.62
C GLN A 97 -2.21 -4.22 16.09
N GLU A 98 -2.65 -5.19 16.92
CA GLU A 98 -2.24 -5.26 18.32
C GLU A 98 -0.73 -5.51 18.44
N CYS A 99 -0.18 -6.39 17.58
CA CYS A 99 1.27 -6.61 17.51
C CYS A 99 2.03 -5.33 17.11
N LEU A 100 1.55 -4.57 16.11
CA LEU A 100 2.11 -3.28 15.72
C LEU A 100 2.09 -2.30 16.89
N PHE A 101 0.94 -2.18 17.58
CA PHE A 101 0.75 -1.28 18.72
C PHE A 101 1.68 -1.64 19.88
N ALA A 102 1.82 -2.93 20.19
CA ALA A 102 2.72 -3.42 21.24
C ALA A 102 4.18 -3.04 20.95
N ASN A 103 4.65 -3.21 19.70
CA ASN A 103 6.01 -2.82 19.28
C ASN A 103 6.26 -1.31 19.42
N GLY A 104 5.27 -0.47 19.10
CA GLY A 104 5.39 0.98 19.30
C GLY A 104 5.41 1.36 20.79
N ARG A 105 4.74 0.59 21.66
CA ARG A 105 4.69 0.81 23.11
C ARG A 105 5.98 0.36 23.81
N SER A 106 6.60 -0.72 23.34
CA SER A 106 7.89 -1.18 23.89
C SER A 106 9.06 -0.29 23.48
N GLY A 107 8.89 0.51 22.43
CA GLY A 107 9.95 1.34 21.87
C GLY A 107 10.90 0.59 20.92
N ASP A 108 10.59 -0.68 20.60
CA ASP A 108 11.44 -1.54 19.76
C ASP A 108 11.31 -1.22 18.26
N SER A 109 10.27 -0.49 17.86
CA SER A 109 10.02 -0.18 16.45
C SER A 109 9.49 1.24 16.25
N ALA A 110 10.00 1.91 15.20
CA ALA A 110 9.47 3.19 14.70
C ALA A 110 8.31 2.99 13.70
N GLN A 111 7.98 1.74 13.32
CA GLN A 111 7.01 1.44 12.29
C GLN A 111 5.60 1.92 12.65
N ASN A 112 4.92 2.46 11.67
CA ASN A 112 3.51 2.84 11.74
C ASN A 112 2.87 2.71 10.35
N VAL A 113 1.56 2.84 10.27
CA VAL A 113 0.81 2.76 9.01
C VAL A 113 0.00 4.03 8.83
N LEU A 114 0.02 4.60 7.62
CA LEU A 114 -0.82 5.73 7.23
C LEU A 114 -1.72 5.32 6.05
N VAL A 115 -3.02 5.22 6.29
CA VAL A 115 -4.02 4.98 5.24
C VAL A 115 -4.60 6.33 4.81
N ILE A 116 -4.44 6.67 3.55
CA ILE A 116 -4.98 7.89 2.93
C ILE A 116 -6.21 7.51 2.10
N LEU A 117 -7.36 8.09 2.45
CA LEU A 117 -8.62 7.89 1.73
C LEU A 117 -8.95 9.14 0.90
N GLN A 118 -8.81 9.05 -0.41
CA GLN A 118 -9.15 10.10 -1.37
C GLN A 118 -10.24 9.65 -2.34
N GLY A 119 -11.01 10.59 -2.86
CA GLY A 119 -12.07 10.37 -3.82
C GLY A 119 -13.16 11.43 -3.69
N MET A 120 -13.96 11.55 -4.72
CA MET A 120 -15.09 12.49 -4.80
C MET A 120 -16.01 12.37 -3.58
N ASP A 121 -16.80 13.40 -3.32
CA ASP A 121 -17.80 13.34 -2.26
C ASP A 121 -18.75 12.18 -2.50
N THR A 122 -19.21 11.58 -1.41
CA THR A 122 -20.00 10.33 -1.41
C THR A 122 -19.26 9.05 -1.88
N SER A 123 -17.96 9.11 -2.26
CA SER A 123 -17.19 7.92 -2.66
C SER A 123 -17.15 6.85 -1.56
N GLY A 124 -17.28 7.26 -0.29
CA GLY A 124 -17.54 6.35 0.84
C GLY A 124 -16.43 6.23 1.86
N LYS A 125 -15.59 7.25 1.99
CA LYS A 125 -14.54 7.37 3.01
C LYS A 125 -15.03 6.99 4.41
N GLY A 126 -16.08 7.64 4.91
CA GLY A 126 -16.67 7.32 6.23
C GLY A 126 -17.27 5.91 6.35
N GLY A 127 -17.64 5.27 5.23
CA GLY A 127 -18.06 3.86 5.22
C GLY A 127 -16.88 2.91 5.45
N ILE A 128 -15.73 3.21 4.87
CA ILE A 128 -14.47 2.47 5.11
C ILE A 128 -14.06 2.61 6.57
N ILE A 129 -14.05 3.83 7.11
CA ILE A 129 -13.70 4.07 8.52
C ILE A 129 -14.61 3.22 9.43
N ARG A 130 -15.91 3.20 9.16
CA ARG A 130 -16.85 2.42 9.99
C ARG A 130 -16.70 0.91 9.87
N HIS A 131 -16.47 0.37 8.66
CA HIS A 131 -16.62 -1.07 8.38
C HIS A 131 -15.27 -1.78 8.13
N ALA A 132 -14.24 -1.08 7.72
CA ALA A 132 -12.90 -1.66 7.55
C ALA A 132 -12.01 -1.34 8.75
N ILE A 133 -11.91 -0.06 9.12
CA ILE A 133 -11.07 0.35 10.26
C ILE A 133 -11.73 -0.03 11.60
N GLY A 134 -13.05 -0.10 11.66
CA GLY A 134 -13.77 -0.61 12.84
C GLY A 134 -13.54 -2.09 13.18
N LEU A 135 -12.69 -2.80 12.42
CA LEU A 135 -12.27 -4.19 12.69
C LEU A 135 -11.05 -4.27 13.62
N VAL A 136 -10.38 -3.17 13.92
CA VAL A 136 -9.18 -3.11 14.76
C VAL A 136 -9.46 -2.33 16.05
N ASP A 137 -8.60 -2.52 17.07
CA ASP A 137 -8.72 -1.82 18.35
C ASP A 137 -8.53 -0.29 18.16
N PRO A 138 -9.51 0.53 18.59
CA PRO A 138 -9.41 1.99 18.47
C PRO A 138 -8.22 2.61 19.21
N GLN A 139 -7.64 1.97 20.22
CA GLN A 139 -6.46 2.47 20.92
C GLN A 139 -5.24 2.65 20.00
N GLY A 140 -5.10 1.76 19.01
CA GLY A 140 -4.03 1.81 18.01
C GLY A 140 -4.35 2.64 16.77
N VAL A 141 -5.45 3.42 16.77
CA VAL A 141 -5.92 4.14 15.58
C VAL A 141 -6.06 5.64 15.83
N LYS A 142 -5.53 6.46 14.90
CA LYS A 142 -5.72 7.91 14.88
C LYS A 142 -6.43 8.33 13.60
N ILE A 143 -7.66 8.80 13.70
CA ILE A 143 -8.45 9.27 12.55
C ILE A 143 -8.37 10.80 12.48
N THR A 144 -7.94 11.32 11.31
CA THR A 144 -7.89 12.75 11.04
C THR A 144 -8.67 13.07 9.77
N SER A 145 -9.69 13.95 9.91
CA SER A 145 -10.49 14.42 8.76
C SER A 145 -10.05 15.83 8.37
N PHE A 146 -9.49 15.98 7.18
CA PHE A 146 -9.04 17.27 6.66
C PHE A 146 -10.18 18.00 5.96
N LYS A 147 -10.63 19.08 6.58
CA LYS A 147 -11.59 20.04 6.03
C LYS A 147 -10.85 21.28 5.51
N ALA A 148 -11.61 22.33 5.15
CA ALA A 148 -11.00 23.61 4.86
C ALA A 148 -10.07 24.04 6.01
N PRO A 149 -8.87 24.57 5.69
CA PRO A 149 -7.90 24.94 6.71
C PRO A 149 -8.46 26.00 7.67
N THR A 150 -8.17 25.86 8.96
CA THR A 150 -8.47 26.85 9.99
C THR A 150 -7.65 28.13 9.79
N ALA A 151 -7.96 29.18 10.53
CA ALA A 151 -7.18 30.44 10.49
C ALA A 151 -5.73 30.22 10.92
N GLU A 152 -5.48 29.30 11.87
CA GLU A 152 -4.14 28.95 12.32
C GLU A 152 -3.40 28.14 11.25
N GLU A 153 -4.02 27.09 10.71
CA GLU A 153 -3.41 26.24 9.66
C GLU A 153 -3.01 27.06 8.42
N ARG A 154 -3.77 28.11 8.08
CA ARG A 154 -3.44 29.01 6.95
C ARG A 154 -2.20 29.90 7.18
N ARG A 155 -1.71 30.04 8.41
CA ARG A 155 -0.45 30.77 8.71
C ARG A 155 0.79 29.93 8.47
N HIS A 156 0.62 28.64 8.25
CA HIS A 156 1.69 27.68 8.04
C HIS A 156 1.71 27.15 6.60
N PRO A 157 2.82 26.56 6.13
CA PRO A 157 2.86 25.81 4.88
C PRO A 157 1.78 24.73 4.86
N PHE A 158 1.22 24.42 3.68
CA PHE A 158 0.07 23.51 3.57
C PHE A 158 0.32 22.12 4.17
N LEU A 159 1.57 21.63 4.14
CA LEU A 159 1.94 20.34 4.74
C LEU A 159 2.08 20.38 6.27
N TRP A 160 2.06 21.54 6.91
CA TRP A 160 2.23 21.63 8.38
C TRP A 160 1.18 20.82 9.14
N ARG A 161 -0.11 20.99 8.81
CA ARG A 161 -1.20 20.24 9.44
C ARG A 161 -1.16 18.75 9.13
N ILE A 162 -0.63 18.38 7.96
CA ILE A 162 -0.46 17.01 7.53
C ILE A 162 0.64 16.34 8.36
N THR A 163 1.80 16.99 8.48
CA THR A 163 2.94 16.51 9.27
C THR A 163 2.56 16.28 10.74
N ASN A 164 1.81 17.20 11.35
CA ASN A 164 1.34 17.08 12.74
C ASN A 164 0.31 15.93 12.93
N ALA A 165 -0.30 15.47 11.84
CA ALA A 165 -1.29 14.41 11.89
C ALA A 165 -0.72 13.02 11.63
N VAL A 166 0.52 12.91 11.11
CA VAL A 166 1.19 11.60 10.89
C VAL A 166 1.13 10.78 12.18
N PRO A 167 0.81 9.47 12.09
CA PRO A 167 0.76 8.61 13.27
C PRO A 167 2.15 8.41 13.86
N GLY A 168 2.23 8.29 15.19
CA GLY A 168 3.45 7.88 15.87
C GLY A 168 3.72 6.37 15.74
N PRO A 169 4.84 5.89 16.29
CA PRO A 169 5.19 4.47 16.30
C PRO A 169 4.05 3.59 16.84
N GLY A 170 3.82 2.44 16.20
CA GLY A 170 2.81 1.48 16.60
C GLY A 170 1.37 1.84 16.22
N MET A 171 1.13 3.02 15.64
CA MET A 171 -0.21 3.52 15.35
C MET A 171 -0.60 3.32 13.89
N ILE A 172 -1.90 3.18 13.64
CA ILE A 172 -2.51 3.29 12.30
C ILE A 172 -3.18 4.67 12.19
N GLY A 173 -2.63 5.55 11.35
CA GLY A 173 -3.25 6.82 10.98
C GLY A 173 -4.23 6.64 9.83
N ILE A 174 -5.42 7.24 9.95
CA ILE A 174 -6.42 7.26 8.87
C ILE A 174 -6.67 8.70 8.49
N PHE A 175 -6.34 9.06 7.26
CA PHE A 175 -6.64 10.37 6.70
C PHE A 175 -7.92 10.32 5.87
N ASP A 176 -9.02 10.94 6.37
CA ASP A 176 -10.22 11.22 5.58
C ASP A 176 -10.00 12.53 4.84
N ARG A 177 -9.69 12.46 3.54
CA ARG A 177 -8.95 13.45 2.75
C ARG A 177 -7.51 13.62 3.26
N SER A 178 -6.70 14.46 2.61
CA SER A 178 -5.28 14.53 2.94
C SER A 178 -4.61 15.76 2.33
N GLN A 179 -3.28 15.77 2.25
CA GLN A 179 -2.47 16.73 1.50
C GLN A 179 -2.89 16.90 0.03
N TYR A 180 -3.57 15.92 -0.53
CA TYR A 180 -4.03 15.96 -1.92
C TYR A 180 -5.15 16.99 -2.15
N GLU A 181 -5.90 17.42 -1.12
CA GLU A 181 -6.86 18.53 -1.27
C GLU A 181 -6.17 19.80 -1.81
N ASP A 182 -4.90 19.98 -1.51
CA ASP A 182 -4.10 21.13 -1.93
C ASP A 182 -3.65 21.10 -3.41
N VAL A 183 -3.94 20.02 -4.13
CA VAL A 183 -3.79 19.87 -5.58
C VAL A 183 -5.09 19.44 -6.28
N LEU A 184 -6.15 19.20 -5.50
CA LEU A 184 -7.50 18.86 -5.98
C LEU A 184 -8.44 20.06 -5.87
N VAL A 185 -9.00 20.30 -4.68
CA VAL A 185 -9.92 21.42 -4.44
C VAL A 185 -9.25 22.76 -4.75
N VAL A 186 -8.05 22.98 -4.27
CA VAL A 186 -7.31 24.24 -4.47
C VAL A 186 -7.11 24.54 -5.95
N ARG A 187 -6.83 23.52 -6.76
CA ARG A 187 -6.70 23.64 -8.22
C ARG A 187 -8.04 23.91 -8.90
N VAL A 188 -9.06 23.08 -8.62
CA VAL A 188 -10.36 23.14 -9.28
C VAL A 188 -11.11 24.43 -8.92
N GLU A 189 -11.01 24.88 -7.67
CA GLU A 189 -11.62 26.13 -7.20
C GLU A 189 -10.72 27.36 -7.41
N GLN A 190 -9.55 27.19 -8.03
CA GLN A 190 -8.57 28.24 -8.35
C GLN A 190 -8.20 29.11 -7.11
N LEU A 191 -8.02 28.46 -5.96
CA LEU A 191 -7.74 29.15 -4.69
C LEU A 191 -6.33 29.73 -4.62
N VAL A 192 -5.40 29.23 -5.43
CA VAL A 192 -4.05 29.74 -5.62
C VAL A 192 -3.66 29.68 -7.10
N PRO A 193 -2.65 30.45 -7.55
CA PRO A 193 -2.16 30.42 -8.93
C PRO A 193 -1.64 29.03 -9.34
N VAL A 194 -1.68 28.76 -10.66
CA VAL A 194 -1.14 27.51 -11.24
C VAL A 194 0.33 27.28 -10.84
N SER A 195 1.14 28.35 -10.85
CA SER A 195 2.56 28.28 -10.49
C SER A 195 2.80 27.84 -9.03
N GLU A 196 1.80 27.95 -8.18
CA GLU A 196 1.87 27.53 -6.78
C GLU A 196 1.40 26.06 -6.62
N TRP A 197 0.14 25.74 -6.97
CA TRP A 197 -0.35 24.39 -6.77
C TRP A 197 0.41 23.33 -7.61
N ASN A 198 0.97 23.73 -8.77
CA ASN A 198 1.72 22.80 -9.60
C ASN A 198 3.04 22.30 -8.97
N LYS A 199 3.63 23.07 -8.07
CA LYS A 199 4.83 22.68 -7.29
C LYS A 199 4.50 21.73 -6.14
N ARG A 200 3.25 21.77 -5.66
CA ARG A 200 2.83 20.97 -4.50
C ARG A 200 2.90 19.47 -4.72
N TYR A 201 2.85 18.98 -5.97
CA TYR A 201 3.06 17.55 -6.24
C TYR A 201 4.47 17.09 -5.81
N ASP A 202 5.50 17.87 -6.11
CA ASP A 202 6.87 17.55 -5.74
C ASP A 202 7.08 17.67 -4.22
N GLU A 203 6.44 18.65 -3.59
CA GLU A 203 6.45 18.82 -2.14
C GLU A 203 5.74 17.65 -1.43
N ILE A 204 4.61 17.19 -1.98
CA ILE A 204 3.88 16.00 -1.48
C ILE A 204 4.76 14.75 -1.61
N ASN A 205 5.40 14.54 -2.77
CA ASN A 205 6.30 13.39 -2.96
C ASN A 205 7.49 13.43 -1.99
N THR A 206 8.05 14.60 -1.75
CA THR A 206 9.13 14.79 -0.78
C THR A 206 8.69 14.47 0.64
N PHE A 207 7.50 14.94 1.03
CA PHE A 207 6.90 14.63 2.33
C PHE A 207 6.64 13.14 2.51
N GLU A 208 6.01 12.49 1.52
CA GLU A 208 5.72 11.06 1.56
C GLU A 208 7.00 10.22 1.60
N LYS A 209 8.02 10.60 0.82
CA LYS A 209 9.34 9.94 0.86
C LYS A 209 9.96 10.01 2.26
N LYS A 210 9.96 11.20 2.86
CA LYS A 210 10.47 11.39 4.21
C LYS A 210 9.73 10.52 5.23
N ALA A 211 8.40 10.52 5.19
CA ALA A 211 7.59 9.71 6.09
C ALA A 211 7.87 8.20 5.92
N ALA A 212 8.03 7.74 4.66
CA ALA A 212 8.39 6.35 4.39
C ALA A 212 9.79 5.99 4.90
N ASP A 213 10.78 6.87 4.70
CA ASP A 213 12.14 6.68 5.21
C ASP A 213 12.20 6.64 6.76
N GLU A 214 11.26 7.32 7.43
CA GLU A 214 11.09 7.33 8.89
C GLU A 214 10.26 6.15 9.41
N GLY A 215 9.89 5.18 8.57
CA GLY A 215 9.22 3.93 8.96
C GLY A 215 7.69 3.94 8.79
N THR A 216 7.11 4.94 8.12
CA THR A 216 5.68 4.97 7.82
C THR A 216 5.36 4.14 6.56
N THR A 217 4.56 3.08 6.70
CA THR A 217 3.96 2.39 5.56
C THR A 217 2.74 3.18 5.07
N ILE A 218 2.83 3.74 3.86
CA ILE A 218 1.78 4.61 3.30
C ILE A 218 0.90 3.82 2.33
N ILE A 219 -0.41 3.76 2.60
CA ILE A 219 -1.43 3.08 1.79
C ILE A 219 -2.37 4.14 1.22
N LYS A 220 -2.20 4.52 -0.05
CA LYS A 220 -3.04 5.54 -0.69
C LYS A 220 -4.18 4.90 -1.46
N CYS A 221 -5.42 5.09 -1.00
CA CYS A 221 -6.63 4.56 -1.60
C CYS A 221 -7.38 5.65 -2.37
N PHE A 222 -7.41 5.55 -3.69
CA PHE A 222 -8.31 6.36 -4.52
C PHE A 222 -9.64 5.62 -4.69
N LEU A 223 -10.72 6.20 -4.15
CA LEU A 223 -12.06 5.62 -4.18
C LEU A 223 -12.77 6.06 -5.46
N HIS A 224 -12.66 5.21 -6.48
CA HIS A 224 -13.22 5.48 -7.80
C HIS A 224 -14.72 5.20 -7.81
N VAL A 225 -15.53 6.25 -7.74
CA VAL A 225 -17.00 6.22 -7.81
C VAL A 225 -17.44 6.78 -9.16
N SER A 226 -18.46 6.18 -9.77
CA SER A 226 -19.05 6.72 -11.01
C SER A 226 -19.88 7.98 -10.76
N PHE A 227 -20.03 8.77 -11.81
CA PHE A 227 -20.86 9.97 -11.79
C PHE A 227 -22.30 9.63 -11.40
N ASP A 228 -22.86 8.55 -11.93
CA ASP A 228 -24.24 8.13 -11.65
C ASP A 228 -24.44 7.60 -10.24
N GLU A 229 -23.51 6.78 -9.75
CA GLU A 229 -23.57 6.29 -8.36
C GLU A 229 -23.42 7.45 -7.37
N GLN A 230 -22.59 8.45 -7.64
CA GLN A 230 -22.49 9.65 -6.81
C GLN A 230 -23.83 10.36 -6.72
N LYS A 231 -24.52 10.56 -7.86
CA LYS A 231 -25.87 11.16 -7.89
C LYS A 231 -26.87 10.36 -7.07
N ALA A 232 -26.87 9.04 -7.26
CA ALA A 232 -27.78 8.15 -6.51
C ALA A 232 -27.54 8.25 -5.00
N ARG A 233 -26.28 8.35 -4.57
CA ARG A 233 -25.91 8.51 -3.14
C ARG A 233 -26.33 9.85 -2.55
N LEU A 234 -26.19 10.95 -3.31
CA LEU A 234 -26.68 12.26 -2.89
C LEU A 234 -28.21 12.25 -2.74
N ALA A 235 -28.93 11.71 -3.73
CA ALA A 235 -30.39 11.54 -3.65
C ALA A 235 -30.81 10.69 -2.45
N ALA A 236 -30.11 9.58 -2.18
CA ALA A 236 -30.39 8.73 -1.04
C ALA A 236 -30.14 9.41 0.33
N ARG A 237 -29.25 10.40 0.41
CA ARG A 237 -29.07 11.23 1.61
C ARG A 237 -30.30 12.11 1.85
N LEU A 238 -30.84 12.72 0.79
CA LEU A 238 -32.03 13.59 0.85
C LEU A 238 -33.33 12.83 1.07
N ALA A 239 -33.36 11.53 0.71
CA ALA A 239 -34.53 10.68 0.95
C ALA A 239 -34.65 10.13 2.38
N SER A 240 -33.64 10.33 3.23
CA SER A 240 -33.59 9.75 4.59
C SER A 240 -33.29 10.84 5.62
N PRO A 241 -34.24 11.17 6.51
CA PRO A 241 -34.04 12.22 7.54
C PRO A 241 -32.82 11.99 8.44
N ASP A 242 -32.51 10.74 8.76
CA ASP A 242 -31.34 10.32 9.53
C ASP A 242 -30.00 10.55 8.80
N LYS A 243 -30.06 10.96 7.52
CA LYS A 243 -28.88 11.22 6.68
C LYS A 243 -28.74 12.69 6.27
N TYR A 244 -29.69 13.57 6.60
CA TYR A 244 -29.62 15.00 6.25
C TYR A 244 -28.33 15.66 6.74
N TRP A 245 -27.84 15.30 7.92
CA TRP A 245 -26.59 15.81 8.46
C TRP A 245 -25.33 15.46 7.65
N LYS A 246 -25.44 14.49 6.73
CA LYS A 246 -24.37 14.10 5.80
C LYS A 246 -24.45 14.81 4.46
N TYR A 247 -25.56 15.50 4.19
CA TYR A 247 -25.77 16.19 2.94
C TYR A 247 -25.16 17.59 3.01
N ASN A 248 -24.37 17.94 2.00
CA ASN A 248 -23.83 19.29 1.82
C ASN A 248 -24.22 19.78 0.41
N PRO A 249 -24.91 20.96 0.29
CA PRO A 249 -25.21 21.55 -1.00
C PRO A 249 -23.97 21.71 -1.90
N GLY A 250 -22.80 22.06 -1.33
CA GLY A 250 -21.55 22.18 -2.05
C GLY A 250 -21.10 20.88 -2.74
N ASP A 251 -21.60 19.70 -2.31
CA ASP A 251 -21.31 18.42 -3.01
C ASP A 251 -21.93 18.43 -4.43
N VAL A 252 -23.05 19.12 -4.63
CA VAL A 252 -23.70 19.29 -5.94
C VAL A 252 -22.92 20.30 -6.78
N ASP A 253 -22.43 21.38 -6.20
CA ASP A 253 -21.61 22.39 -6.89
C ASP A 253 -20.28 21.75 -7.37
N ALA A 254 -19.62 20.95 -6.52
CA ALA A 254 -18.44 20.19 -6.89
C ALA A 254 -18.74 19.18 -8.02
N ARG A 255 -19.93 18.55 -8.01
CA ARG A 255 -20.36 17.64 -9.05
C ARG A 255 -20.51 18.34 -10.41
N ALA A 256 -20.93 19.60 -10.45
CA ALA A 256 -20.98 20.39 -11.69
C ALA A 256 -19.59 20.57 -12.33
N LYS A 257 -18.51 20.48 -11.54
CA LYS A 257 -17.12 20.56 -11.98
C LYS A 257 -16.48 19.17 -12.18
N TRP A 258 -17.29 18.11 -12.35
CA TRP A 258 -16.80 16.73 -12.45
C TRP A 258 -15.60 16.54 -13.38
N PRO A 259 -15.61 17.03 -14.64
CA PRO A 259 -14.46 16.85 -15.54
C PRO A 259 -13.18 17.46 -15.00
N ALA A 260 -13.25 18.62 -14.36
CA ALA A 260 -12.09 19.29 -13.77
C ALA A 260 -11.53 18.50 -12.58
N TYR A 261 -12.40 17.93 -11.73
CA TYR A 261 -11.98 17.05 -10.65
C TYR A 261 -11.37 15.74 -11.16
N GLN A 262 -11.97 15.12 -12.21
CA GLN A 262 -11.39 13.89 -12.79
C GLN A 262 -9.98 14.15 -13.34
N GLN A 263 -9.76 15.28 -14.03
CA GLN A 263 -8.43 15.64 -14.50
C GLN A 263 -7.46 15.91 -13.32
N ALA A 264 -7.90 16.60 -12.28
CA ALA A 264 -7.05 16.85 -11.11
C ALA A 264 -6.69 15.54 -10.38
N TYR A 265 -7.63 14.59 -10.28
CA TYR A 265 -7.35 13.26 -9.74
C TYR A 265 -6.38 12.47 -10.63
N ALA A 266 -6.59 12.45 -11.95
CA ALA A 266 -5.70 11.77 -12.88
C ALA A 266 -4.25 12.27 -12.73
N ASP A 267 -4.06 13.60 -12.72
CA ASP A 267 -2.73 14.20 -12.55
C ASP A 267 -2.11 13.86 -11.17
N ALA A 268 -2.90 13.85 -10.10
CA ALA A 268 -2.40 13.48 -8.77
C ALA A 268 -2.01 12.00 -8.69
N LEU A 269 -2.81 11.13 -9.29
CA LEU A 269 -2.55 9.70 -9.38
C LEU A 269 -1.32 9.41 -10.23
N GLU A 270 -1.10 10.15 -11.31
CA GLU A 270 0.07 10.00 -12.17
C GLU A 270 1.35 10.54 -11.50
N ARG A 271 1.31 11.79 -11.04
CA ARG A 271 2.50 12.51 -10.57
C ARG A 271 2.96 12.08 -9.18
N CYS A 272 2.07 11.52 -8.38
CA CYS A 272 2.36 11.07 -7.02
C CYS A 272 2.21 9.54 -6.86
N ASN A 273 2.41 8.76 -7.92
CA ASN A 273 2.43 7.30 -7.85
C ASN A 273 3.88 6.80 -7.75
N THR A 274 4.41 6.79 -6.56
CA THR A 274 5.81 6.42 -6.29
C THR A 274 5.92 5.00 -5.72
N ASP A 275 7.10 4.39 -5.81
CA ASP A 275 7.32 3.04 -5.27
C ASP A 275 7.22 2.96 -3.75
N TYR A 276 7.62 4.04 -3.05
CA TYR A 276 7.54 4.13 -1.58
C TYR A 276 6.14 4.49 -1.07
N ALA A 277 5.27 5.03 -1.91
CA ALA A 277 3.88 5.38 -1.60
C ALA A 277 3.01 5.23 -2.86
N PRO A 278 2.68 4.00 -3.27
CA PRO A 278 1.86 3.75 -4.45
C PRO A 278 0.39 4.09 -4.21
N TRP A 279 -0.32 4.41 -5.30
CA TRP A 279 -1.77 4.49 -5.28
C TRP A 279 -2.42 3.13 -5.54
N PHE A 280 -3.48 2.86 -4.79
CA PHE A 280 -4.39 1.75 -5.02
C PHE A 280 -5.74 2.29 -5.49
N VAL A 281 -6.19 1.87 -6.67
CA VAL A 281 -7.49 2.27 -7.22
C VAL A 281 -8.55 1.30 -6.72
N ILE A 282 -9.49 1.81 -5.92
CA ILE A 282 -10.54 1.03 -5.30
C ILE A 282 -11.85 1.28 -6.01
N PRO A 283 -12.41 0.33 -6.79
CA PRO A 283 -13.77 0.41 -7.30
C PRO A 283 -14.76 0.65 -6.15
N ALA A 284 -15.51 1.76 -6.20
CA ALA A 284 -16.24 2.24 -5.04
C ALA A 284 -17.77 2.24 -5.19
N ASP A 285 -18.32 1.88 -6.34
CA ASP A 285 -19.77 1.81 -6.56
C ASP A 285 -20.39 0.71 -5.70
N ARG A 286 -19.72 -0.41 -5.54
CA ARG A 286 -20.15 -1.49 -4.65
C ARG A 286 -19.60 -1.27 -3.25
N LYS A 287 -20.40 -0.73 -2.34
CA LYS A 287 -20.00 -0.37 -0.96
C LYS A 287 -19.36 -1.54 -0.21
N TRP A 288 -19.89 -2.75 -0.40
CA TRP A 288 -19.39 -3.96 0.24
C TRP A 288 -17.96 -4.32 -0.25
N TYR A 289 -17.74 -4.28 -1.58
CA TYR A 289 -16.43 -4.56 -2.16
C TYR A 289 -15.39 -3.54 -1.68
N ARG A 290 -15.69 -2.26 -1.79
CA ARG A 290 -14.81 -1.19 -1.35
C ARG A 290 -14.37 -1.37 0.12
N ASN A 291 -15.30 -1.68 1.02
CA ASN A 291 -14.99 -1.88 2.44
C ASN A 291 -14.08 -3.10 2.64
N TRP A 292 -14.41 -4.23 2.00
CA TRP A 292 -13.59 -5.44 2.02
C TRP A 292 -12.19 -5.18 1.42
N ALA A 293 -12.10 -4.53 0.28
CA ALA A 293 -10.84 -4.29 -0.41
C ALA A 293 -9.87 -3.46 0.44
N VAL A 294 -10.34 -2.40 1.09
CA VAL A 294 -9.48 -1.58 1.96
C VAL A 294 -9.06 -2.34 3.22
N ALA A 295 -9.96 -3.13 3.82
CA ALA A 295 -9.60 -3.98 4.95
C ALA A 295 -8.54 -5.03 4.56
N GLN A 296 -8.70 -5.66 3.40
CA GLN A 296 -7.74 -6.64 2.88
C GLN A 296 -6.39 -5.99 2.54
N LEU A 297 -6.39 -4.81 1.92
CA LEU A 297 -5.16 -4.05 1.67
C LEU A 297 -4.41 -3.73 2.98
N LEU A 298 -5.12 -3.24 3.99
CA LEU A 298 -4.52 -2.97 5.30
C LEU A 298 -3.91 -4.24 5.90
N ARG A 299 -4.64 -5.37 5.85
CA ARG A 299 -4.13 -6.65 6.32
C ARG A 299 -2.86 -7.09 5.58
N GLU A 300 -2.83 -7.00 4.25
CA GLU A 300 -1.67 -7.39 3.45
C GLU A 300 -0.43 -6.58 3.83
N HIS A 301 -0.58 -5.27 4.02
CA HIS A 301 0.53 -4.41 4.45
C HIS A 301 0.98 -4.74 5.87
N LEU A 302 0.07 -4.94 6.83
CA LEU A 302 0.44 -5.33 8.19
C LEU A 302 1.14 -6.70 8.24
N VAL A 303 0.72 -7.65 7.42
CA VAL A 303 1.42 -8.95 7.29
C VAL A 303 2.81 -8.76 6.67
N GLY A 304 2.94 -7.89 5.68
CA GLY A 304 4.22 -7.58 5.02
C GLY A 304 5.24 -6.84 5.89
N MET A 305 4.82 -6.29 7.04
CA MET A 305 5.72 -5.63 8.00
C MET A 305 6.56 -6.62 8.83
N ASP A 306 6.27 -7.91 8.74
CA ASP A 306 6.97 -9.01 9.45
C ASP A 306 7.10 -8.76 10.96
N LEU A 307 6.01 -8.33 11.59
CA LEU A 307 5.95 -7.99 13.01
C LEU A 307 5.97 -9.26 13.88
N SER A 308 6.79 -9.24 14.93
CA SER A 308 6.77 -10.20 16.03
C SER A 308 6.34 -9.51 17.33
N TRP A 309 5.77 -10.29 18.26
CA TRP A 309 5.46 -9.77 19.58
C TRP A 309 6.74 -9.36 20.31
N PRO A 310 6.78 -8.21 21.02
CA PRO A 310 7.94 -7.81 21.80
C PRO A 310 8.22 -8.81 22.94
N GLU A 311 9.49 -9.00 23.24
CA GLU A 311 9.89 -9.87 24.33
C GLU A 311 9.55 -9.27 25.69
N ALA A 312 9.31 -10.13 26.70
CA ALA A 312 9.08 -9.65 28.05
C ALA A 312 10.37 -9.06 28.64
N THR A 313 10.28 -7.88 29.23
CA THR A 313 11.40 -7.19 29.91
C THR A 313 11.59 -7.64 31.37
N PHE A 314 10.87 -8.66 31.81
CA PHE A 314 10.87 -9.22 33.14
C PHE A 314 10.93 -10.75 33.12
N ASP A 315 11.32 -11.38 34.24
CA ASP A 315 11.30 -12.85 34.36
C ASP A 315 9.86 -13.37 34.47
N VAL A 316 9.38 -13.92 33.36
CA VAL A 316 8.00 -14.44 33.23
C VAL A 316 7.72 -15.58 34.21
N ALA A 317 8.72 -16.44 34.51
CA ALA A 317 8.54 -17.56 35.45
C ALA A 317 8.42 -17.06 36.90
N ALA A 318 9.24 -16.10 37.28
CA ALA A 318 9.18 -15.46 38.56
C ALA A 318 7.84 -14.73 38.78
N GLU A 319 7.38 -13.96 37.79
CA GLU A 319 6.12 -13.24 37.91
C GLU A 319 4.89 -14.17 37.91
N LYS A 320 4.90 -15.25 37.13
CA LYS A 320 3.86 -16.31 37.24
C LYS A 320 3.78 -16.90 38.62
N ALA A 321 4.94 -17.22 39.27
CA ALA A 321 4.99 -17.73 40.64
C ALA A 321 4.51 -16.71 41.67
N ARG A 322 4.73 -15.42 41.43
CA ARG A 322 4.30 -14.31 42.28
C ARG A 322 2.78 -14.10 42.21
N VAL A 323 2.21 -14.10 41.00
CA VAL A 323 0.76 -14.02 40.81
C VAL A 323 0.03 -15.21 41.44
N ALA A 324 0.58 -16.42 41.33
CA ALA A 324 -0.03 -17.61 41.93
C ALA A 324 -0.08 -17.59 43.47
N LYS A 325 0.70 -16.72 44.13
CA LYS A 325 0.76 -16.55 45.59
C LYS A 325 -0.02 -15.34 46.10
N SER A 326 -0.50 -14.45 45.18
CA SER A 326 -1.29 -13.27 45.54
C SER A 326 -2.78 -13.61 45.68
#